data_370a475b88b6d6bda4a2b2c3dd9630ac
#
_entry.id   370a475b88b6d6bda4a2b2c3dd9630ac
#
_cell.length_a   1.000
_cell.length_b   1.000
_cell.length_c   1.000
_cell.angle_alpha   90.00
_cell.angle_beta   90.00
_cell.angle_gamma   90.00
#
_symmetry.space_group_name_H-M   'P 1'
#
loop_
_entity.id
_entity.type
_entity.pdbx_description
1 polymer ?
#
loop_
_entity_poly.entity_id
_entity_poly.type
_entity_poly.pdbx_seq_one_letter_code
_entity_poly.pdbx_strand_id
1 'polypeptide(L)'
;RKNNESIETKNHFIFVEHPHVYTLGKSGDLENLLLNEKQLKEKGATFYKINRGGDITYHGPGQIVGYPILDLENFFTDIHKYLRFLEEVIILTLSDYGLKAERSDGETGVWLDAGTPFARKICAMGIRSTRWVTMHGFALNVNVNLGYFDNIIPCGIRGKAVTSMEVELGKKIPLEEVQRKILINFNALFGVEAFKQSL
;
A
#
# COMPACT_ATOMS: atom_id res chain seq x y z
N ARG A 1 20.72 -0.55 -14.97
CA ARG A 1 20.21 -1.24 -16.17
C ARG A 1 19.81 -0.25 -17.27
N LYS A 2 19.05 0.80 -17.01
CA LYS A 2 18.70 1.83 -18.01
C LYS A 2 19.89 2.57 -18.65
N ASN A 3 21.08 2.45 -18.12
CA ASN A 3 22.29 3.02 -18.75
C ASN A 3 22.88 2.12 -19.83
N ASN A 4 22.30 0.95 -20.08
CA ASN A 4 22.73 0.01 -21.10
C ASN A 4 21.50 -0.42 -21.92
N GLU A 5 21.28 0.22 -23.06
CA GLU A 5 20.15 0.03 -23.97
C GLU A 5 20.04 -1.41 -24.53
N SER A 6 21.09 -2.21 -24.38
CA SER A 6 21.09 -3.62 -24.80
C SER A 6 20.49 -4.59 -23.79
N ILE A 7 20.08 -4.11 -22.58
CA ILE A 7 19.54 -4.97 -21.52
C ILE A 7 18.05 -4.67 -21.36
N GLU A 8 17.22 -5.65 -21.71
CA GLU A 8 15.78 -5.60 -21.45
C GLU A 8 15.50 -5.48 -19.96
N THR A 9 14.66 -4.52 -19.58
CA THR A 9 14.21 -4.33 -18.19
C THR A 9 13.08 -5.31 -17.88
N LYS A 10 13.25 -6.12 -16.83
CA LYS A 10 12.19 -7.01 -16.34
C LYS A 10 11.33 -6.27 -15.33
N ASN A 11 10.02 -6.43 -15.45
CA ASN A 11 9.04 -5.95 -14.48
C ASN A 11 8.84 -7.02 -13.41
N HIS A 12 8.66 -6.58 -12.15
CA HIS A 12 8.42 -7.46 -11.02
C HIS A 12 7.25 -6.94 -10.20
N PHE A 13 6.46 -7.86 -9.65
CA PHE A 13 5.46 -7.53 -8.63
C PHE A 13 5.73 -8.41 -7.40
N ILE A 14 6.11 -7.79 -6.29
CA ILE A 14 6.53 -8.49 -5.08
C ILE A 14 5.45 -8.28 -4.01
N PHE A 15 4.94 -9.36 -3.43
CA PHE A 15 4.12 -9.30 -2.22
C PHE A 15 4.97 -9.60 -0.99
N VAL A 16 4.76 -8.82 0.05
CA VAL A 16 5.47 -8.95 1.33
C VAL A 16 4.47 -8.81 2.47
N GLU A 17 4.66 -9.61 3.50
CA GLU A 17 4.10 -9.41 4.83
C GLU A 17 5.25 -9.03 5.77
N HIS A 18 5.20 -7.82 6.32
CA HIS A 18 6.25 -7.30 7.19
C HIS A 18 6.02 -7.69 8.65
N PRO A 19 7.07 -7.80 9.48
CA PRO A 19 6.92 -7.71 10.92
C PRO A 19 6.41 -6.31 11.31
N HIS A 20 6.11 -6.09 12.59
CA HIS A 20 5.66 -4.78 13.07
C HIS A 20 6.72 -3.70 12.81
N VAL A 21 6.40 -2.78 11.91
CA VAL A 21 7.32 -1.70 11.52
C VAL A 21 6.57 -0.40 11.20
N TYR A 22 7.07 0.70 11.74
CA TYR A 22 6.66 2.05 11.35
C TYR A 22 7.66 2.61 10.33
N THR A 23 7.16 3.22 9.27
CA THR A 23 8.01 3.84 8.26
C THR A 23 7.62 5.30 8.07
N LEU A 24 8.60 6.20 8.14
CA LEU A 24 8.42 7.63 7.85
C LEU A 24 8.86 7.92 6.42
N GLY A 25 7.93 8.40 5.61
CA GLY A 25 8.18 8.79 4.23
C GLY A 25 8.88 10.15 4.11
N LYS A 26 9.15 10.56 2.87
CA LYS A 26 9.94 11.78 2.58
C LYS A 26 9.29 13.08 3.07
N SER A 27 7.97 13.16 3.09
CA SER A 27 7.21 14.34 3.51
C SER A 27 6.65 14.24 4.94
N GLY A 28 7.07 13.21 5.69
CA GLY A 28 6.56 12.99 7.04
C GLY A 28 7.34 13.74 8.12
N ASP A 29 6.63 14.01 9.23
CA ASP A 29 7.19 14.55 10.45
C ASP A 29 7.42 13.45 11.48
N LEU A 30 8.56 13.48 12.17
CA LEU A 30 8.89 12.52 13.23
C LEU A 30 7.93 12.65 14.43
N GLU A 31 7.37 13.82 14.68
CA GLU A 31 6.38 14.05 15.73
C GLU A 31 5.08 13.25 15.51
N ASN A 32 4.85 12.76 14.29
CA ASN A 32 3.74 11.86 13.97
C ASN A 32 3.94 10.44 14.49
N LEU A 33 5.12 10.07 15.02
CA LEU A 33 5.34 8.84 15.77
C LEU A 33 5.13 9.13 17.26
N LEU A 34 4.09 8.55 17.85
CA LEU A 34 3.72 8.78 19.26
C LEU A 34 4.45 7.85 20.25
N LEU A 35 5.35 7.00 19.77
CA LEU A 35 6.12 6.04 20.54
C LEU A 35 7.59 6.47 20.67
N ASN A 36 8.15 6.32 21.87
CA ASN A 36 9.58 6.38 22.07
C ASN A 36 10.24 5.00 21.83
N GLU A 37 11.58 4.94 21.86
CA GLU A 37 12.33 3.70 21.57
C GLU A 37 11.99 2.55 22.52
N LYS A 38 11.75 2.84 23.82
CA LYS A 38 11.38 1.83 24.82
C LYS A 38 10.01 1.23 24.47
N GLN A 39 9.03 2.08 24.16
CA GLN A 39 7.67 1.66 23.79
C GLN A 39 7.65 0.88 22.47
N LEU A 40 8.47 1.26 21.47
CA LEU A 40 8.63 0.48 20.24
C LEU A 40 9.11 -0.94 20.54
N LYS A 41 10.16 -1.07 21.39
CA LYS A 41 10.69 -2.36 21.79
C LYS A 41 9.68 -3.21 22.56
N GLU A 42 8.92 -2.62 23.49
CA GLU A 42 7.85 -3.29 24.23
C GLU A 42 6.73 -3.82 23.32
N LYS A 43 6.44 -3.12 22.23
CA LYS A 43 5.47 -3.53 21.21
C LYS A 43 6.05 -4.48 20.15
N GLY A 44 7.32 -4.84 20.23
CA GLY A 44 8.01 -5.65 19.21
C GLY A 44 8.07 -4.97 17.85
N ALA A 45 8.03 -3.65 17.80
CA ALA A 45 8.02 -2.86 16.57
C ALA A 45 9.35 -2.15 16.32
N THR A 46 9.66 -1.92 15.05
CA THR A 46 10.82 -1.15 14.61
C THR A 46 10.38 0.14 13.91
N PHE A 47 11.31 1.06 13.72
CA PHE A 47 11.07 2.33 13.03
C PHE A 47 12.17 2.61 12.02
N TYR A 48 11.78 3.04 10.80
CA TYR A 48 12.72 3.44 9.75
C TYR A 48 12.26 4.70 9.02
N LYS A 49 13.21 5.60 8.74
CA LYS A 49 13.04 6.66 7.75
C LYS A 49 13.37 6.11 6.37
N ILE A 50 12.47 6.28 5.41
CA ILE A 50 12.62 5.76 4.06
C ILE A 50 12.23 6.82 3.02
N ASN A 51 12.55 6.56 1.76
CA ASN A 51 12.39 7.56 0.70
C ASN A 51 11.13 7.38 -0.16
N ARG A 52 10.08 6.68 0.35
CA ARG A 52 8.77 6.64 -0.31
C ARG A 52 8.04 7.98 -0.22
N GLY A 53 7.07 8.19 -1.09
CA GLY A 53 6.12 9.29 -0.94
C GLY A 53 5.27 9.16 0.32
N GLY A 54 4.70 10.28 0.77
CA GLY A 54 3.81 10.35 1.93
C GLY A 54 4.53 10.49 3.28
N ASP A 55 3.73 10.44 4.34
CA ASP A 55 4.09 10.64 5.74
C ASP A 55 4.35 9.30 6.45
N ILE A 56 4.11 9.22 7.76
CA ILE A 56 4.26 8.00 8.55
C ILE A 56 3.16 6.98 8.22
N THR A 57 3.52 5.71 8.27
CA THR A 57 2.58 4.59 8.22
C THR A 57 3.08 3.42 9.05
N TYR A 58 2.22 2.44 9.23
CA TYR A 58 2.52 1.17 9.89
C TYR A 58 2.38 0.01 8.91
N HIS A 59 3.25 -0.98 9.06
CA HIS A 59 3.16 -2.29 8.42
C HIS A 59 3.25 -3.38 9.49
N GLY A 60 2.53 -4.49 9.28
CA GLY A 60 2.55 -5.61 10.19
C GLY A 60 1.86 -6.87 9.66
N PRO A 61 1.89 -7.96 10.45
CA PRO A 61 1.23 -9.21 10.10
C PRO A 61 -0.26 -9.01 9.78
N GLY A 62 -0.73 -9.70 8.76
CA GLY A 62 -2.09 -9.57 8.25
C GLY A 62 -2.29 -8.42 7.24
N GLN A 63 -1.23 -7.67 6.91
CA GLN A 63 -1.26 -6.62 5.88
C GLN A 63 -0.54 -7.11 4.61
N ILE A 64 -1.17 -6.99 3.45
CA ILE A 64 -0.51 -7.24 2.17
C ILE A 64 0.19 -5.97 1.71
N VAL A 65 1.52 -6.01 1.66
CA VAL A 65 2.31 -4.95 1.03
C VAL A 65 2.69 -5.39 -0.37
N GLY A 66 2.30 -4.61 -1.37
CA GLY A 66 2.59 -4.85 -2.79
C GLY A 66 3.63 -3.86 -3.30
N TYR A 67 4.70 -4.37 -3.90
CA TYR A 67 5.75 -3.58 -4.54
C TYR A 67 5.80 -3.88 -6.04
N PRO A 68 5.05 -3.16 -6.89
CA PRO A 68 5.21 -3.24 -8.33
C PRO A 68 6.47 -2.46 -8.72
N ILE A 69 7.51 -3.17 -9.13
CA ILE A 69 8.77 -2.61 -9.63
C ILE A 69 8.73 -2.67 -11.15
N LEU A 70 8.21 -1.60 -11.75
CA LEU A 70 7.89 -1.53 -13.17
C LEU A 70 8.76 -0.49 -13.87
N ASP A 71 9.20 -0.80 -15.07
CA ASP A 71 9.66 0.21 -16.01
C ASP A 71 8.45 0.80 -16.74
N LEU A 72 8.02 1.99 -16.34
CA LEU A 72 6.83 2.64 -16.90
C LEU A 72 6.98 3.01 -18.38
N GLU A 73 8.18 3.01 -18.94
CA GLU A 73 8.36 3.19 -20.38
C GLU A 73 7.77 2.02 -21.17
N ASN A 74 7.62 0.85 -20.55
CA ASN A 74 6.93 -0.30 -21.14
C ASN A 74 5.39 -0.18 -21.11
N PHE A 75 4.84 0.85 -20.44
CA PHE A 75 3.41 1.06 -20.25
C PHE A 75 2.99 2.49 -20.63
N PHE A 76 3.30 3.44 -19.77
CA PHE A 76 3.03 4.86 -19.95
C PHE A 76 3.88 5.70 -18.98
N THR A 77 4.41 6.83 -19.42
CA THR A 77 5.29 7.70 -18.62
C THR A 77 4.48 8.78 -17.88
N ASP A 78 3.60 8.32 -16.97
CA ASP A 78 2.75 9.19 -16.13
C ASP A 78 2.60 8.56 -14.75
N ILE A 79 3.22 9.20 -13.73
CA ILE A 79 3.24 8.69 -12.36
C ILE A 79 1.87 8.87 -11.66
N HIS A 80 1.09 9.88 -12.03
CA HIS A 80 -0.26 10.08 -11.49
C HIS A 80 -1.21 9.02 -12.04
N LYS A 81 -1.14 8.74 -13.34
CA LYS A 81 -1.90 7.66 -13.97
C LYS A 81 -1.54 6.31 -13.35
N TYR A 82 -0.25 6.06 -13.12
CA TYR A 82 0.21 4.84 -12.43
C TYR A 82 -0.41 4.69 -11.04
N LEU A 83 -0.40 5.76 -10.24
CA LEU A 83 -1.02 5.75 -8.92
C LEU A 83 -2.51 5.44 -8.99
N ARG A 84 -3.24 6.11 -9.92
CA ARG A 84 -4.67 5.86 -10.13
C ARG A 84 -4.96 4.41 -10.57
N PHE A 85 -4.08 3.81 -11.36
CA PHE A 85 -4.18 2.40 -11.74
C PHE A 85 -4.00 1.48 -10.55
N LEU A 86 -3.03 1.75 -9.66
CA LEU A 86 -2.85 0.96 -8.45
C LEU A 86 -4.07 1.06 -7.50
N GLU A 87 -4.63 2.25 -7.35
CA GLU A 87 -5.87 2.41 -6.58
C GLU A 87 -7.01 1.61 -7.20
N GLU A 88 -7.17 1.64 -8.53
CA GLU A 88 -8.20 0.88 -9.24
C GLU A 88 -8.02 -0.63 -9.04
N VAL A 89 -6.80 -1.16 -9.12
CA VAL A 89 -6.52 -2.58 -8.82
C VAL A 89 -7.08 -2.97 -7.45
N ILE A 90 -6.87 -2.13 -6.44
CA ILE A 90 -7.34 -2.41 -5.08
C ILE A 90 -8.87 -2.23 -4.98
N ILE A 91 -9.44 -1.21 -5.60
CA ILE A 91 -10.89 -0.98 -5.64
C ILE A 91 -11.61 -2.18 -6.26
N LEU A 92 -11.16 -2.67 -7.41
CA LEU A 92 -11.72 -3.85 -8.06
C LEU A 92 -11.54 -5.10 -7.19
N THR A 93 -10.37 -5.26 -6.57
CA THR A 93 -10.12 -6.38 -5.67
C THR A 93 -11.09 -6.38 -4.48
N LEU A 94 -11.34 -5.23 -3.87
CA LEU A 94 -12.29 -5.09 -2.75
C LEU A 94 -13.74 -5.33 -3.22
N SER A 95 -14.08 -4.89 -4.43
CA SER A 95 -15.38 -5.16 -5.06
C SER A 95 -15.66 -6.66 -5.22
N ASP A 96 -14.63 -7.48 -5.50
CA ASP A 96 -14.74 -8.95 -5.55
C ASP A 96 -15.17 -9.59 -4.21
N TYR A 97 -15.08 -8.83 -3.11
CA TYR A 97 -15.54 -9.21 -1.77
C TYR A 97 -16.82 -8.48 -1.35
N GLY A 98 -17.43 -7.72 -2.26
CA GLY A 98 -18.63 -6.93 -1.98
C GLY A 98 -18.39 -5.64 -1.20
N LEU A 99 -17.13 -5.21 -1.04
CA LEU A 99 -16.77 -3.94 -0.40
C LEU A 99 -16.78 -2.81 -1.42
N LYS A 100 -17.59 -1.79 -1.18
CA LYS A 100 -17.65 -0.60 -2.01
C LYS A 100 -16.57 0.38 -1.62
N ALA A 101 -15.40 0.25 -2.24
CA ALA A 101 -14.25 1.10 -2.00
C ALA A 101 -14.10 2.17 -3.12
N GLU A 102 -13.48 3.29 -2.76
CA GLU A 102 -13.36 4.44 -3.65
C GLU A 102 -12.10 5.26 -3.35
N ARG A 103 -11.83 6.26 -4.19
CA ARG A 103 -10.81 7.29 -3.96
C ARG A 103 -11.39 8.41 -3.09
N SER A 104 -10.54 9.06 -2.32
CA SER A 104 -10.90 10.29 -1.58
C SER A 104 -10.26 11.49 -2.28
N ASP A 105 -11.02 12.57 -2.45
CA ASP A 105 -10.53 13.78 -3.09
C ASP A 105 -9.37 14.40 -2.30
N GLY A 106 -8.29 14.70 -3.01
CA GLY A 106 -7.08 15.28 -2.42
C GLY A 106 -6.23 14.29 -1.60
N GLU A 107 -6.63 13.03 -1.47
CA GLU A 107 -5.94 12.03 -0.66
C GLU A 107 -5.57 10.78 -1.47
N THR A 108 -4.37 10.30 -1.24
CA THR A 108 -3.89 9.06 -1.86
C THR A 108 -4.32 7.84 -1.08
N GLY A 109 -4.62 6.75 -1.79
CA GLY A 109 -5.01 5.46 -1.23
C GLY A 109 -6.47 5.11 -1.50
N VAL A 110 -6.94 4.02 -0.91
CA VAL A 110 -8.30 3.51 -1.11
C VAL A 110 -9.06 3.57 0.20
N TRP A 111 -10.29 4.02 0.10
CA TRP A 111 -11.14 4.36 1.22
C TRP A 111 -12.51 3.68 1.12
N LEU A 112 -13.17 3.56 2.26
CA LEU A 112 -14.60 3.30 2.35
C LEU A 112 -15.29 4.55 2.87
N ASP A 113 -16.49 4.83 2.38
CA ASP A 113 -17.33 5.98 2.72
C ASP A 113 -16.59 7.33 2.59
N ALA A 114 -15.77 7.49 1.55
CA ALA A 114 -15.03 8.72 1.29
C ALA A 114 -15.95 9.94 1.20
N GLY A 115 -15.48 11.10 1.68
CA GLY A 115 -16.29 12.32 1.70
C GLY A 115 -17.37 12.36 2.78
N THR A 116 -17.47 11.36 3.63
CA THR A 116 -18.42 11.31 4.76
C THR A 116 -17.69 11.36 6.12
N PRO A 117 -18.39 11.60 7.23
CA PRO A 117 -17.82 11.49 8.57
C PRO A 117 -17.36 10.06 8.95
N PHE A 118 -17.76 9.05 8.18
CA PHE A 118 -17.42 7.64 8.39
C PHE A 118 -16.27 7.18 7.48
N ALA A 119 -15.62 8.10 6.76
CA ALA A 119 -14.52 7.81 5.88
C ALA A 119 -13.39 7.10 6.61
N ARG A 120 -12.94 5.95 6.07
CA ARG A 120 -11.88 5.15 6.66
C ARG A 120 -11.00 4.54 5.57
N LYS A 121 -9.69 4.63 5.78
CA LYS A 121 -8.71 4.13 4.82
C LYS A 121 -8.49 2.64 4.99
N ILE A 122 -8.65 1.88 3.92
CA ILE A 122 -8.39 0.44 3.89
C ILE A 122 -7.05 0.09 3.24
N CYS A 123 -6.55 0.95 2.34
CA CYS A 123 -5.27 0.76 1.67
C CYS A 123 -4.49 2.07 1.62
N ALA A 124 -3.29 2.07 2.18
CA ALA A 124 -2.34 3.17 2.05
C ALA A 124 -1.47 2.99 0.81
N MET A 125 -1.07 4.10 0.17
CA MET A 125 -0.17 4.08 -0.97
C MET A 125 0.93 5.13 -0.81
N GLY A 126 2.16 4.72 -1.15
CA GLY A 126 3.30 5.61 -1.16
C GLY A 126 4.30 5.12 -2.19
N ILE A 127 4.33 5.75 -3.34
CA ILE A 127 5.17 5.37 -4.48
C ILE A 127 6.34 6.34 -4.67
N ARG A 128 7.33 5.87 -5.41
CA ARG A 128 8.42 6.68 -5.93
C ARG A 128 8.79 6.17 -7.32
N SER A 129 9.24 7.07 -8.18
CA SER A 129 9.81 6.72 -9.48
C SER A 129 11.18 7.39 -9.65
N THR A 130 12.08 6.69 -10.28
CA THR A 130 13.38 7.21 -10.72
C THR A 130 13.65 6.73 -12.13
N ARG A 131 13.81 7.66 -13.08
CA ARG A 131 13.95 7.33 -14.51
C ARG A 131 12.85 6.35 -14.98
N TRP A 132 11.62 6.63 -14.62
CA TRP A 132 10.43 5.84 -14.92
C TRP A 132 10.41 4.43 -14.33
N VAL A 133 11.38 4.02 -13.52
CA VAL A 133 11.31 2.77 -12.75
C VAL A 133 10.64 3.05 -11.42
N THR A 134 9.56 2.33 -11.14
CA THR A 134 8.79 2.47 -9.89
C THR A 134 9.43 1.71 -8.73
N MET A 135 9.17 2.15 -7.52
CA MET A 135 9.50 1.47 -6.27
C MET A 135 8.49 1.81 -5.20
N HIS A 136 8.46 1.02 -4.12
CA HIS A 136 7.40 1.02 -3.12
C HIS A 136 6.06 0.61 -3.76
N GLY A 137 4.93 1.04 -3.23
CA GLY A 137 3.62 0.66 -3.76
C GLY A 137 2.49 0.89 -2.77
N PHE A 138 1.81 -0.17 -2.34
CA PHE A 138 0.64 -0.09 -1.50
C PHE A 138 0.71 -1.03 -0.30
N ALA A 139 -0.11 -0.75 0.71
CA ALA A 139 -0.32 -1.56 1.89
C ALA A 139 -1.82 -1.73 2.13
N LEU A 140 -2.36 -2.91 1.79
CA LEU A 140 -3.76 -3.27 1.97
C LEU A 140 -3.97 -3.94 3.33
N ASN A 141 -4.81 -3.36 4.16
CA ASN A 141 -5.19 -3.92 5.45
C ASN A 141 -6.17 -5.08 5.24
N VAL A 142 -5.70 -6.33 5.38
CA VAL A 142 -6.55 -7.52 5.26
C VAL A 142 -7.00 -8.00 6.64
N ASN A 143 -6.07 -8.53 7.45
CA ASN A 143 -6.35 -9.05 8.81
C ASN A 143 -5.42 -8.38 9.84
N VAL A 144 -4.89 -7.21 9.55
CA VAL A 144 -3.90 -6.53 10.38
C VAL A 144 -4.49 -6.03 11.69
N ASN A 145 -3.73 -6.07 12.77
CA ASN A 145 -4.12 -5.45 14.03
C ASN A 145 -4.10 -3.92 13.90
N LEU A 146 -5.28 -3.31 13.79
CA LEU A 146 -5.45 -1.86 13.61
C LEU A 146 -5.00 -1.03 14.82
N GLY A 147 -4.92 -1.59 16.02
CA GLY A 147 -4.46 -0.88 17.24
C GLY A 147 -3.01 -0.38 17.15
N TYR A 148 -2.22 -0.86 16.20
CA TYR A 148 -0.89 -0.29 15.94
C TYR A 148 -0.95 1.09 15.26
N PHE A 149 -2.03 1.41 14.54
CA PHE A 149 -2.23 2.73 13.94
C PHE A 149 -2.50 3.83 14.96
N ASP A 150 -2.96 3.49 16.17
CA ASP A 150 -3.17 4.43 17.27
C ASP A 150 -1.86 5.08 17.77
N ASN A 151 -0.72 4.52 17.39
CA ASN A 151 0.60 5.00 17.77
C ASN A 151 1.21 5.99 16.77
N ILE A 152 0.45 6.40 15.76
CA ILE A 152 0.88 7.37 14.75
C ILE A 152 -0.22 8.38 14.45
N ILE A 153 0.16 9.54 13.91
CA ILE A 153 -0.77 10.53 13.34
C ILE A 153 -0.59 10.50 11.82
N PRO A 154 -1.39 9.70 11.08
CA PRO A 154 -1.22 9.59 9.63
C PRO A 154 -1.48 10.94 8.94
N CYS A 155 -0.56 11.37 8.08
CA CYS A 155 -0.65 12.65 7.35
C CYS A 155 -0.79 13.89 8.25
N GLY A 156 -0.38 13.83 9.52
CA GLY A 156 -0.56 14.93 10.48
C GLY A 156 -2.00 15.31 10.80
N ILE A 157 -2.98 14.53 10.34
CA ILE A 157 -4.41 14.81 10.58
C ILE A 157 -4.95 13.82 11.62
N ARG A 158 -5.25 14.33 12.80
CA ARG A 158 -5.91 13.55 13.85
C ARG A 158 -7.34 13.20 13.43
N GLY A 159 -7.78 11.98 13.76
CA GLY A 159 -9.16 11.54 13.55
C GLY A 159 -9.44 10.85 12.22
N LYS A 160 -8.44 10.61 11.36
CA LYS A 160 -8.63 9.75 10.17
C LYS A 160 -8.66 8.29 10.59
N ALA A 161 -9.82 7.68 10.40
CA ALA A 161 -10.00 6.26 10.69
C ALA A 161 -9.27 5.37 9.67
N VAL A 162 -8.82 4.21 10.14
CA VAL A 162 -8.33 3.11 9.32
C VAL A 162 -9.23 1.90 9.52
N THR A 163 -9.31 1.04 8.51
CA THR A 163 -10.06 -0.21 8.58
C THR A 163 -9.32 -1.34 7.91
N SER A 164 -9.87 -2.55 7.93
CA SER A 164 -9.34 -3.75 7.29
C SER A 164 -10.46 -4.59 6.70
N MET A 165 -10.12 -5.48 5.77
CA MET A 165 -11.09 -6.42 5.20
C MET A 165 -11.73 -7.30 6.29
N GLU A 166 -10.97 -7.73 7.30
CA GLU A 166 -11.48 -8.53 8.43
C GLU A 166 -12.58 -7.77 9.19
N VAL A 167 -12.37 -6.48 9.48
CA VAL A 167 -13.36 -5.64 10.18
C VAL A 167 -14.61 -5.45 9.33
N GLU A 168 -14.47 -5.12 8.06
CA GLU A 168 -15.61 -4.83 7.17
C GLU A 168 -16.43 -6.08 6.83
N LEU A 169 -15.78 -7.26 6.74
CA LEU A 169 -16.43 -8.52 6.38
C LEU A 169 -16.82 -9.37 7.59
N GLY A 170 -16.37 -8.99 8.79
CA GLY A 170 -16.63 -9.74 10.03
C GLY A 170 -15.92 -11.11 10.10
N LYS A 171 -14.90 -11.35 9.26
CA LYS A 171 -14.15 -12.62 9.22
C LYS A 171 -12.75 -12.44 8.63
N LYS A 172 -11.83 -13.30 9.02
CA LYS A 172 -10.49 -13.36 8.42
C LYS A 172 -10.54 -13.87 6.99
N ILE A 173 -9.69 -13.28 6.14
CA ILE A 173 -9.57 -13.63 4.73
C ILE A 173 -8.15 -14.17 4.48
N PRO A 174 -7.98 -15.31 3.79
CA PRO A 174 -6.66 -15.82 3.44
C PRO A 174 -5.89 -14.83 2.58
N LEU A 175 -4.69 -14.43 3.00
CA LEU A 175 -3.87 -13.44 2.28
C LEU A 175 -3.57 -13.87 0.85
N GLU A 176 -3.29 -15.16 0.62
CA GLU A 176 -3.00 -15.70 -0.71
C GLU A 176 -4.20 -15.58 -1.68
N GLU A 177 -5.42 -15.68 -1.16
CA GLU A 177 -6.62 -15.48 -1.98
C GLU A 177 -6.71 -14.03 -2.46
N VAL A 178 -6.47 -13.08 -1.54
CA VAL A 178 -6.47 -11.64 -1.87
C VAL A 178 -5.34 -11.30 -2.85
N GLN A 179 -4.13 -11.84 -2.65
CA GLN A 179 -2.99 -11.65 -3.56
C GLN A 179 -3.32 -12.13 -4.98
N ARG A 180 -3.98 -13.28 -5.13
CA ARG A 180 -4.42 -13.77 -6.45
C ARG A 180 -5.38 -12.80 -7.13
N LYS A 181 -6.38 -12.30 -6.40
CA LYS A 181 -7.34 -11.33 -6.94
C LYS A 181 -6.66 -10.01 -7.33
N ILE A 182 -5.72 -9.53 -6.51
CA ILE A 182 -4.89 -8.36 -6.85
C ILE A 182 -4.15 -8.59 -8.18
N LEU A 183 -3.52 -9.76 -8.37
CA LEU A 183 -2.81 -10.07 -9.62
C LEU A 183 -3.75 -10.14 -10.83
N ILE A 184 -4.94 -10.73 -10.69
CA ILE A 184 -5.93 -10.79 -11.76
C ILE A 184 -6.34 -9.37 -12.19
N ASN A 185 -6.69 -8.52 -11.25
CA ASN A 185 -7.10 -7.15 -11.52
C ASN A 185 -5.93 -6.29 -12.04
N PHE A 186 -4.71 -6.53 -11.53
CA PHE A 186 -3.50 -5.89 -12.04
C PHE A 186 -3.24 -6.27 -13.50
N ASN A 187 -3.30 -7.56 -13.84
CA ASN A 187 -3.10 -8.05 -15.21
C ASN A 187 -4.11 -7.43 -16.17
N ALA A 188 -5.38 -7.37 -15.77
CA ALA A 188 -6.45 -6.79 -16.59
C ALA A 188 -6.23 -5.29 -16.86
N LEU A 189 -5.85 -4.53 -15.83
CA LEU A 189 -5.68 -3.07 -15.95
C LEU A 189 -4.39 -2.67 -16.66
N PHE A 190 -3.29 -3.40 -16.43
CA PHE A 190 -1.98 -3.09 -17.04
C PHE A 190 -1.77 -3.78 -18.38
N GLY A 191 -2.67 -4.67 -18.80
CA GLY A 191 -2.55 -5.41 -20.06
C GLY A 191 -1.36 -6.37 -20.07
N VAL A 192 -1.09 -7.05 -18.95
CA VAL A 192 0.05 -7.97 -18.78
C VAL A 192 -0.40 -9.33 -18.30
N GLU A 193 0.48 -10.32 -18.42
CA GLU A 193 0.34 -11.64 -17.84
C GLU A 193 1.40 -11.83 -16.75
N ALA A 194 1.15 -11.30 -15.56
CA ALA A 194 1.99 -11.58 -14.40
C ALA A 194 1.62 -12.95 -13.82
N PHE A 195 2.61 -13.77 -13.53
CA PHE A 195 2.44 -15.08 -12.89
C PHE A 195 3.31 -15.18 -11.64
N LYS A 196 2.84 -15.99 -10.68
CA LYS A 196 3.59 -16.24 -9.45
C LYS A 196 4.83 -17.07 -9.78
N GLN A 197 6.01 -16.54 -9.49
CA GLN A 197 7.27 -17.26 -9.57
C GLN A 197 7.68 -17.68 -8.15
N SER A 198 7.96 -18.97 -7.93
CA SER A 198 8.59 -19.43 -6.69
C SER A 198 10.03 -18.91 -6.66
N LEU A 199 10.43 -18.28 -5.57
CA LEU A 199 11.80 -17.90 -5.30
C LEU A 199 12.61 -19.10 -4.85
#